data_65dbd6716879f0dc6ecf927a843dfe61
#
_entry.id   65dbd6716879f0dc6ecf927a843dfe61
#
_cell.length_a   1.000
_cell.length_b   1.000
_cell.length_c   1.000
_cell.angle_alpha   90.00
_cell.angle_beta   90.00
_cell.angle_gamma   90.00
#
_symmetry.space_group_name_H-M   'P 1'
#
loop_
_entity.id
_entity.type
_entity.pdbx_description
1 polymer ?
#
loop_
_entity_poly.entity_id
_entity_poly.type
_entity_poly.pdbx_seq_one_letter_code
_entity_poly.pdbx_strand_id
1 'polypeptide(L)'
;MRALLFSGGIDSTAIAVWQRPDLLVTIDYGQAPAGGELRAATAIAERLALRHELIRIDCRQLGQGHLAGRDASALGAAPEWWPYRNQLLVTVCAMRFVSDGLQQVLIGTVAGDDVHHDGRPAFVDALDTLLKRQEGGVRLLAPAINLSSEALLERAPGIADLLPWTFSCHVSDQACGQCRGCAKHRMVLGKAWPSEC
;
A
#
# COMPACT_ATOMS: atom_id res chain seq x y z
N MET A 1 8.97 -6.69 16.25
CA MET A 1 8.19 -5.56 15.69
C MET A 1 7.54 -5.98 14.36
N ARG A 2 6.29 -5.59 14.13
CA ARG A 2 5.53 -5.77 12.89
C ARG A 2 5.35 -4.42 12.21
N ALA A 3 5.77 -4.27 10.96
CA ALA A 3 5.60 -3.04 10.19
C ALA A 3 4.62 -3.27 9.03
N LEU A 4 3.72 -2.32 8.78
CA LEU A 4 2.84 -2.32 7.61
C LEU A 4 3.33 -1.27 6.62
N LEU A 5 3.58 -1.66 5.35
CA LEU A 5 3.73 -0.71 4.26
C LEU A 5 2.40 0.02 4.06
N PHE A 6 2.43 1.33 4.23
CA PHE A 6 1.23 2.13 4.41
C PHE A 6 1.19 3.35 3.50
N SER A 7 0.33 3.31 2.50
CA SER A 7 0.13 4.41 1.54
C SER A 7 -1.01 5.35 1.93
N GLY A 8 -1.79 5.05 2.98
CA GLY A 8 -3.03 5.77 3.27
C GLY A 8 -4.17 5.47 2.29
N GLY A 9 -4.03 4.45 1.45
CA GLY A 9 -5.11 3.93 0.62
C GLY A 9 -6.10 3.07 1.41
N ILE A 10 -7.27 2.81 0.83
CA ILE A 10 -8.37 2.07 1.49
C ILE A 10 -7.89 0.73 2.05
N ASP A 11 -7.26 -0.10 1.23
CA ASP A 11 -6.90 -1.47 1.63
C ASP A 11 -5.82 -1.46 2.74
N SER A 12 -4.79 -0.62 2.62
CA SER A 12 -3.75 -0.49 3.65
C SER A 12 -4.33 0.06 4.96
N THR A 13 -5.31 0.96 4.90
CA THR A 13 -6.01 1.49 6.06
C THR A 13 -6.84 0.41 6.75
N ALA A 14 -7.58 -0.38 5.99
CA ALA A 14 -8.36 -1.50 6.54
C ALA A 14 -7.45 -2.53 7.22
N ILE A 15 -6.29 -2.85 6.62
CA ILE A 15 -5.30 -3.73 7.25
C ILE A 15 -4.73 -3.12 8.53
N ALA A 16 -4.46 -1.81 8.56
CA ALA A 16 -3.97 -1.13 9.77
C ALA A 16 -4.98 -1.23 10.92
N VAL A 17 -6.27 -1.05 10.64
CA VAL A 17 -7.36 -1.23 11.62
C VAL A 17 -7.44 -2.66 12.09
N TRP A 18 -7.46 -3.62 11.16
CA TRP A 18 -7.63 -5.05 11.47
C TRP A 18 -6.43 -5.66 12.19
N GLN A 19 -5.21 -5.40 11.69
CA GLN A 19 -3.99 -6.07 12.14
C GLN A 19 -3.28 -5.34 13.29
N ARG A 20 -3.55 -4.06 13.49
CA ARG A 20 -2.91 -3.22 14.52
C ARG A 20 -1.40 -3.44 14.58
N PRO A 21 -0.64 -3.13 13.50
CA PRO A 21 0.82 -3.28 13.49
C PRO A 21 1.49 -2.34 14.50
N ASP A 22 2.73 -2.63 14.88
CA ASP A 22 3.51 -1.76 15.77
C ASP A 22 3.97 -0.47 15.08
N LEU A 23 4.07 -0.51 13.73
CA LEU A 23 4.61 0.57 12.93
C LEU A 23 3.90 0.63 11.57
N LEU A 24 3.52 1.83 11.16
CA LEU A 24 3.12 2.17 9.80
C LEU A 24 4.32 2.78 9.08
N VAL A 25 4.63 2.32 7.86
CA VAL A 25 5.78 2.80 7.07
C VAL A 25 5.29 3.30 5.73
N THR A 26 5.40 4.60 5.50
CA THR A 26 5.18 5.22 4.18
C THR A 26 6.53 5.42 3.51
N ILE A 27 6.64 5.02 2.24
CA ILE A 27 7.85 5.19 1.45
C ILE A 27 7.56 6.13 0.30
N ASP A 28 8.20 7.28 0.31
CA ASP A 28 8.32 8.17 -0.84
C ASP A 28 9.52 7.73 -1.65
N TYR A 29 9.26 7.07 -2.83
CA TYR A 29 10.29 6.62 -3.76
C TYR A 29 10.34 7.48 -5.03
N GLY A 30 9.63 8.63 -5.04
CA GLY A 30 9.52 9.56 -6.15
C GLY A 30 8.30 9.28 -7.04
N GLN A 31 7.29 8.56 -6.55
CA GLN A 31 6.02 8.37 -7.24
C GLN A 31 5.20 9.66 -7.29
N ALA A 32 4.48 9.85 -8.40
CA ALA A 32 3.67 11.04 -8.64
C ALA A 32 2.65 11.35 -7.51
N PRO A 33 1.97 10.36 -6.89
CA PRO A 33 1.04 10.59 -5.79
C PRO A 33 1.67 10.70 -4.39
N ALA A 34 2.99 10.76 -4.25
CA ALA A 34 3.69 10.69 -2.96
C ALA A 34 3.16 11.66 -1.90
N GLY A 35 2.94 12.93 -2.27
CA GLY A 35 2.43 13.93 -1.34
C GLY A 35 1.01 13.66 -0.88
N GLY A 36 0.13 13.16 -1.77
CA GLY A 36 -1.24 12.76 -1.44
C GLY A 36 -1.26 11.54 -0.51
N GLU A 37 -0.47 10.52 -0.82
CA GLU A 37 -0.31 9.33 0.02
C GLU A 37 0.21 9.69 1.42
N LEU A 38 1.23 10.54 1.50
CA LEU A 38 1.80 10.95 2.79
C LEU A 38 0.78 11.72 3.66
N ARG A 39 0.03 12.65 3.06
CA ARG A 39 -1.01 13.39 3.81
C ARG A 39 -2.06 12.44 4.37
N ALA A 40 -2.57 11.51 3.55
CA ALA A 40 -3.53 10.51 3.98
C ALA A 40 -2.96 9.60 5.08
N ALA A 41 -1.77 9.05 4.86
CA ALA A 41 -1.10 8.17 5.80
C ALA A 41 -0.88 8.82 7.16
N THR A 42 -0.40 10.07 7.20
CA THR A 42 -0.19 10.82 8.43
C THR A 42 -1.51 11.04 9.18
N ALA A 43 -2.54 11.54 8.48
CA ALA A 43 -3.83 11.83 9.09
C ALA A 43 -4.51 10.58 9.67
N ILE A 44 -4.37 9.42 9.00
CA ILE A 44 -4.94 8.15 9.46
C ILE A 44 -4.13 7.59 10.63
N ALA A 45 -2.79 7.64 10.57
CA ALA A 45 -1.92 7.16 11.64
C ALA A 45 -2.20 7.87 12.97
N GLU A 46 -2.39 9.20 12.93
CA GLU A 46 -2.78 10.01 14.09
C GLU A 46 -4.11 9.56 14.68
N ARG A 47 -5.14 9.31 13.84
CA ARG A 47 -6.46 8.86 14.29
C ARG A 47 -6.44 7.45 14.87
N LEU A 48 -5.57 6.59 14.36
CA LEU A 48 -5.38 5.25 14.86
C LEU A 48 -4.48 5.19 16.11
N ALA A 49 -3.82 6.31 16.46
CA ALA A 49 -2.78 6.38 17.48
C ALA A 49 -1.69 5.32 17.25
N LEU A 50 -1.27 5.13 16.00
CA LEU A 50 -0.20 4.23 15.60
C LEU A 50 1.07 5.01 15.25
N ARG A 51 2.22 4.45 15.60
CA ARG A 51 3.52 5.01 15.18
C ARG A 51 3.62 4.99 13.67
N HIS A 52 4.05 6.11 13.08
CA HIS A 52 4.21 6.30 11.64
C HIS A 52 5.60 6.83 11.31
N GLU A 53 6.27 6.18 10.36
CA GLU A 53 7.59 6.57 9.88
C GLU A 53 7.55 6.77 8.36
N LEU A 54 8.23 7.82 7.91
CA LEU A 54 8.42 8.14 6.51
C LEU A 54 9.85 7.84 6.08
N ILE A 55 10.01 7.02 5.05
CA ILE A 55 11.29 6.79 4.37
C ILE A 55 11.26 7.54 3.04
N ARG A 56 12.34 8.26 2.71
CA ARG A 56 12.52 8.91 1.41
C ARG A 56 13.72 8.31 0.68
N ILE A 57 13.47 7.87 -0.56
CA ILE A 57 14.49 7.41 -1.50
C ILE A 57 14.19 7.99 -2.88
N ASP A 58 15.20 8.30 -3.65
CA ASP A 58 14.98 8.81 -5.02
C ASP A 58 15.16 7.69 -6.06
N CYS A 59 14.03 7.13 -6.50
CA CYS A 59 13.98 6.13 -7.55
C CYS A 59 13.35 6.66 -8.86
N ARG A 60 13.20 7.98 -9.02
CA ARG A 60 12.52 8.58 -10.19
C ARG A 60 13.11 8.16 -11.52
N GLN A 61 14.43 7.94 -11.59
CA GLN A 61 15.08 7.47 -12.81
C GLN A 61 14.71 6.03 -13.19
N LEU A 62 14.27 5.22 -12.24
CA LEU A 62 13.91 3.82 -12.42
C LEU A 62 12.42 3.61 -12.72
N GLY A 63 11.60 4.65 -12.51
CA GLY A 63 10.16 4.58 -12.64
C GLY A 63 9.68 4.47 -14.08
N GLN A 64 8.55 3.80 -14.27
CA GLN A 64 7.80 3.72 -15.52
C GLN A 64 6.31 3.89 -15.25
N GLY A 65 5.52 4.15 -16.30
CA GLY A 65 4.08 4.29 -16.23
C GLY A 65 3.60 5.50 -15.41
N HIS A 66 2.31 5.54 -15.16
CA HIS A 66 1.65 6.70 -14.56
C HIS A 66 2.13 7.01 -13.14
N LEU A 67 2.53 6.01 -12.33
CA LEU A 67 3.12 6.24 -11.01
C LEU A 67 4.43 7.04 -11.09
N ALA A 68 5.15 6.95 -12.20
CA ALA A 68 6.37 7.74 -12.44
C ALA A 68 6.10 9.06 -13.18
N GLY A 69 4.85 9.41 -13.42
CA GLY A 69 4.48 10.54 -14.26
C GLY A 69 4.89 10.37 -15.73
N ARG A 70 4.95 9.12 -16.22
CA ARG A 70 5.35 8.73 -17.58
C ARG A 70 4.22 7.98 -18.27
N ASP A 71 4.33 7.83 -19.59
CA ASP A 71 3.39 7.03 -20.37
C ASP A 71 3.40 5.57 -19.94
N ALA A 72 2.26 4.88 -20.17
CA ALA A 72 2.13 3.47 -19.86
C ALA A 72 3.17 2.63 -20.59
N SER A 73 3.82 1.71 -19.86
CA SER A 73 4.79 0.79 -20.44
C SER A 73 4.10 -0.39 -21.12
N ALA A 74 4.60 -0.80 -22.28
CA ALA A 74 4.12 -2.02 -22.95
C ALA A 74 4.40 -3.32 -22.17
N LEU A 75 5.32 -3.29 -21.22
CA LEU A 75 5.63 -4.43 -20.34
C LEU A 75 4.68 -4.50 -19.14
N GLY A 76 4.06 -3.38 -18.75
CA GLY A 76 3.16 -3.31 -17.61
C GLY A 76 1.75 -3.78 -17.99
N ALA A 77 1.17 -4.63 -17.15
CA ALA A 77 -0.23 -5.07 -17.32
C ALA A 77 -1.26 -3.96 -17.02
N ALA A 78 -0.82 -2.84 -16.43
CA ALA A 78 -1.66 -1.69 -16.12
C ALA A 78 -0.88 -0.38 -16.29
N PRO A 79 -1.56 0.74 -16.63
CA PRO A 79 -0.90 2.03 -16.88
C PRO A 79 -0.04 2.55 -15.71
N GLU A 80 -0.44 2.26 -14.48
CA GLU A 80 0.25 2.66 -13.25
C GLU A 80 1.46 1.77 -12.89
N TRP A 81 1.84 0.84 -13.74
CA TRP A 81 2.91 -0.10 -13.44
C TRP A 81 4.26 0.61 -13.19
N TRP A 82 4.89 0.26 -12.06
CA TRP A 82 6.27 0.62 -11.73
C TRP A 82 7.08 -0.68 -11.55
N PRO A 83 8.20 -0.88 -12.27
CA PRO A 83 8.98 -2.11 -12.20
C PRO A 83 9.44 -2.45 -10.80
N TYR A 84 9.28 -3.71 -10.37
CA TYR A 84 9.80 -4.24 -9.11
C TYR A 84 9.35 -3.47 -7.86
N ARG A 85 8.21 -2.76 -7.92
CA ARG A 85 7.77 -1.83 -6.87
C ARG A 85 7.63 -2.51 -5.51
N ASN A 86 6.86 -3.59 -5.40
CA ASN A 86 6.60 -4.24 -4.12
C ASN A 86 7.87 -4.86 -3.53
N GLN A 87 8.74 -5.43 -4.38
CA GLN A 87 10.05 -5.92 -3.95
C GLN A 87 10.91 -4.80 -3.37
N LEU A 88 10.99 -3.65 -4.06
CA LEU A 88 11.73 -2.47 -3.60
C LEU A 88 11.23 -2.02 -2.23
N LEU A 89 9.92 -1.79 -2.09
CA LEU A 89 9.32 -1.25 -0.87
C LEU A 89 9.52 -2.19 0.33
N VAL A 90 9.33 -3.49 0.14
CA VAL A 90 9.56 -4.51 1.18
C VAL A 90 11.03 -4.54 1.58
N THR A 91 11.95 -4.52 0.60
CA THR A 91 13.40 -4.54 0.86
C THR A 91 13.84 -3.28 1.62
N VAL A 92 13.39 -2.10 1.20
CA VAL A 92 13.72 -0.82 1.88
C VAL A 92 13.20 -0.81 3.32
N CYS A 93 11.98 -1.29 3.56
CA CYS A 93 11.43 -1.42 4.91
C CYS A 93 12.29 -2.37 5.77
N ALA A 94 12.65 -3.53 5.24
CA ALA A 94 13.49 -4.50 5.95
C ALA A 94 14.88 -3.90 6.26
N MET A 95 15.55 -3.29 5.26
CA MET A 95 16.85 -2.63 5.44
C MET A 95 16.82 -1.57 6.54
N ARG A 96 15.76 -0.75 6.58
CA ARG A 96 15.66 0.37 7.54
C ARG A 96 15.44 -0.12 8.97
N PHE A 97 14.67 -1.19 9.17
CA PHE A 97 14.18 -1.55 10.50
C PHE A 97 14.70 -2.90 11.05
N VAL A 98 15.50 -3.65 10.29
CA VAL A 98 16.03 -4.95 10.77
C VAL A 98 16.83 -4.78 12.06
N SER A 99 17.64 -3.73 12.17
CA SER A 99 18.40 -3.42 13.39
C SER A 99 17.54 -2.92 14.55
N ASP A 100 16.32 -2.46 14.27
CA ASP A 100 15.34 -2.02 15.26
C ASP A 100 14.41 -3.19 15.71
N GLY A 101 14.75 -4.43 15.34
CA GLY A 101 14.04 -5.64 15.74
C GLY A 101 12.79 -5.92 14.89
N LEU A 102 12.79 -5.52 13.60
CA LEU A 102 11.74 -5.89 12.65
C LEU A 102 11.69 -7.41 12.48
N GLN A 103 10.52 -7.98 12.63
CA GLN A 103 10.25 -9.42 12.45
C GLN A 103 9.34 -9.68 11.27
N GLN A 104 8.41 -8.78 10.99
CA GLN A 104 7.41 -8.96 9.93
C GLN A 104 7.15 -7.65 9.19
N VAL A 105 7.12 -7.73 7.86
CA VAL A 105 6.58 -6.69 6.97
C VAL A 105 5.21 -7.16 6.48
N LEU A 106 4.20 -6.32 6.61
CA LEU A 106 2.86 -6.54 6.06
C LEU A 106 2.68 -5.69 4.81
N ILE A 107 2.08 -6.28 3.76
CA ILE A 107 1.70 -5.56 2.54
C ILE A 107 0.20 -5.65 2.28
N GLY A 108 -0.32 -4.62 1.60
CA GLY A 108 -1.75 -4.39 1.38
C GLY A 108 -2.30 -4.96 0.07
N THR A 109 -1.86 -6.15 -0.37
CA THR A 109 -2.43 -6.81 -1.54
C THR A 109 -3.74 -7.51 -1.21
N VAL A 110 -4.74 -7.41 -2.10
CA VAL A 110 -6.07 -8.03 -1.98
C VAL A 110 -6.36 -8.92 -3.18
N ALA A 111 -7.34 -9.81 -3.07
CA ALA A 111 -7.82 -10.60 -4.19
C ALA A 111 -8.36 -9.65 -5.30
N GLY A 112 -7.93 -9.87 -6.54
CA GLY A 112 -8.26 -9.01 -7.68
C GLY A 112 -7.20 -7.93 -7.99
N ASP A 113 -6.18 -7.75 -7.15
CA ASP A 113 -4.99 -6.95 -7.49
C ASP A 113 -3.94 -7.78 -8.29
N ASP A 114 -4.32 -8.93 -8.82
CA ASP A 114 -3.52 -9.87 -9.61
C ASP A 114 -3.09 -9.34 -10.99
N VAL A 115 -3.58 -8.15 -11.36
CA VAL A 115 -3.11 -7.40 -12.54
C VAL A 115 -1.59 -7.17 -12.48
N HIS A 116 -1.06 -6.89 -11.29
CA HIS A 116 0.38 -6.76 -11.08
C HIS A 116 0.96 -8.09 -10.58
N HIS A 117 1.96 -8.60 -11.30
CA HIS A 117 2.62 -9.87 -10.94
C HIS A 117 3.18 -9.87 -9.52
N ASP A 118 3.65 -8.71 -9.03
CA ASP A 118 4.22 -8.52 -7.70
C ASP A 118 3.17 -8.39 -6.57
N GLY A 119 1.88 -8.53 -6.90
CA GLY A 119 0.77 -8.65 -5.95
C GLY A 119 0.26 -10.09 -5.77
N ARG A 120 0.75 -11.06 -6.56
CA ARG A 120 0.25 -12.44 -6.56
C ARG A 120 0.80 -13.27 -5.39
N PRO A 121 0.05 -14.31 -4.92
CA PRO A 121 0.52 -15.18 -3.85
C PRO A 121 1.90 -15.78 -4.09
N ALA A 122 2.15 -16.31 -5.28
CA ALA A 122 3.44 -16.94 -5.63
C ALA A 122 4.62 -15.95 -5.52
N PHE A 123 4.41 -14.66 -5.85
CA PHE A 123 5.44 -13.65 -5.67
C PHE A 123 5.70 -13.36 -4.18
N VAL A 124 4.65 -13.23 -3.39
CA VAL A 124 4.75 -12.99 -1.94
C VAL A 124 5.51 -14.13 -1.26
N ASP A 125 5.19 -15.39 -1.59
CA ASP A 125 5.86 -16.58 -1.05
C ASP A 125 7.35 -16.64 -1.44
N ALA A 126 7.67 -16.31 -2.68
CA ALA A 126 9.06 -16.27 -3.15
C ALA A 126 9.86 -15.17 -2.43
N LEU A 127 9.28 -13.97 -2.27
CA LEU A 127 9.92 -12.85 -1.59
C LEU A 127 10.06 -13.12 -0.07
N ASP A 128 9.05 -13.71 0.58
CA ASP A 128 9.14 -14.16 1.97
C ASP A 128 10.28 -15.18 2.16
N THR A 129 10.41 -16.12 1.21
CA THR A 129 11.49 -17.11 1.24
C THR A 129 12.86 -16.46 1.11
N LEU A 130 13.00 -15.45 0.26
CA LEU A 130 14.24 -14.68 0.10
C LEU A 130 14.59 -13.89 1.37
N LEU A 131 13.62 -13.17 1.92
CA LEU A 131 13.82 -12.35 3.14
C LEU A 131 14.25 -13.19 4.34
N LYS A 132 13.67 -14.36 4.54
CA LYS A 132 14.06 -15.29 5.61
C LYS A 132 15.52 -15.75 5.54
N ARG A 133 16.16 -15.67 4.39
CA ARG A 133 17.57 -16.06 4.19
C ARG A 133 18.55 -14.93 4.43
N GLN A 134 18.05 -13.72 4.66
CA GLN A 134 18.87 -12.56 5.01
C GLN A 134 19.03 -12.47 6.53
N GLU A 135 19.97 -11.64 6.98
CA GLU A 135 20.17 -11.30 8.37
C GLU A 135 18.87 -10.77 8.99
N GLY A 136 18.55 -11.24 10.20
CA GLY A 136 17.30 -10.92 10.90
C GLY A 136 16.10 -11.81 10.56
N GLY A 137 16.15 -12.58 9.46
CA GLY A 137 15.12 -13.55 9.13
C GLY A 137 13.70 -12.96 9.01
N VAL A 138 13.60 -11.73 8.51
CA VAL A 138 12.33 -10.99 8.41
C VAL A 138 11.32 -11.74 7.55
N ARG A 139 10.06 -11.77 8.00
CA ARG A 139 8.95 -12.40 7.27
C ARG A 139 8.16 -11.37 6.48
N LEU A 140 7.67 -11.78 5.31
CA LEU A 140 6.68 -11.01 4.54
C LEU A 140 5.30 -11.65 4.69
N LEU A 141 4.29 -10.84 5.00
CA LEU A 141 2.90 -11.27 5.12
C LEU A 141 1.99 -10.37 4.26
N ALA A 142 1.03 -11.00 3.59
CA ALA A 142 -0.04 -10.32 2.88
C ALA A 142 -1.39 -10.82 3.44
N PRO A 143 -1.84 -10.26 4.58
CA PRO A 143 -2.96 -10.82 5.34
C PRO A 143 -4.29 -10.79 4.58
N ALA A 144 -4.44 -9.90 3.60
CA ALA A 144 -5.65 -9.74 2.81
C ALA A 144 -5.57 -10.35 1.40
N ILE A 145 -4.53 -11.11 1.07
CA ILE A 145 -4.26 -11.58 -0.31
C ILE A 145 -5.41 -12.41 -0.90
N ASN A 146 -6.18 -13.10 -0.07
CA ASN A 146 -7.34 -13.90 -0.47
C ASN A 146 -8.69 -13.23 -0.20
N LEU A 147 -8.70 -11.95 0.22
CA LEU A 147 -9.92 -11.19 0.50
C LEU A 147 -10.19 -10.19 -0.60
N SER A 148 -11.46 -10.02 -0.99
CA SER A 148 -11.84 -8.83 -1.77
C SER A 148 -11.71 -7.58 -0.89
N SER A 149 -11.67 -6.39 -1.51
CA SER A 149 -11.66 -5.14 -0.73
C SER A 149 -12.89 -5.02 0.18
N GLU A 150 -14.05 -5.49 -0.26
CA GLU A 150 -15.28 -5.52 0.55
C GLU A 150 -15.11 -6.43 1.77
N ALA A 151 -14.70 -7.68 1.57
CA ALA A 151 -14.47 -8.62 2.66
C ALA A 151 -13.36 -8.15 3.64
N LEU A 152 -12.41 -7.38 3.16
CA LEU A 152 -11.39 -6.74 4.01
C LEU A 152 -11.99 -5.62 4.86
N LEU A 153 -12.87 -4.79 4.30
CA LEU A 153 -13.56 -3.73 5.05
C LEU A 153 -14.43 -4.29 6.17
N GLU A 154 -15.11 -5.42 5.95
CA GLU A 154 -15.89 -6.13 6.99
C GLU A 154 -15.03 -6.58 8.17
N ARG A 155 -13.73 -6.84 7.95
CA ARG A 155 -12.77 -7.21 9.01
C ARG A 155 -12.18 -6.02 9.76
N ALA A 156 -12.48 -4.79 9.34
CA ALA A 156 -11.93 -3.56 9.89
C ALA A 156 -13.00 -2.73 10.61
N PRO A 157 -13.38 -3.06 11.85
CA PRO A 157 -14.44 -2.33 12.57
C PRO A 157 -14.05 -0.87 12.75
N GLY A 158 -15.00 0.05 12.50
CA GLY A 158 -14.78 1.49 12.56
C GLY A 158 -14.04 2.08 11.36
N ILE A 159 -13.79 1.31 10.31
CA ILE A 159 -13.12 1.79 9.10
C ILE A 159 -13.89 2.95 8.43
N ALA A 160 -15.22 2.99 8.55
CA ALA A 160 -16.06 4.02 7.96
C ALA A 160 -15.59 5.44 8.32
N ASP A 161 -15.19 5.67 9.57
CA ASP A 161 -14.72 6.98 10.06
C ASP A 161 -13.37 7.40 9.45
N LEU A 162 -12.62 6.45 8.90
CA LEU A 162 -11.32 6.66 8.29
C LEU A 162 -11.37 6.78 6.76
N LEU A 163 -12.39 6.22 6.11
CA LEU A 163 -12.49 6.22 4.65
C LEU A 163 -12.40 7.63 4.01
N PRO A 164 -12.99 8.70 4.59
CA PRO A 164 -12.85 10.05 4.04
C PRO A 164 -11.41 10.59 4.01
N TRP A 165 -10.53 10.02 4.83
CA TRP A 165 -9.12 10.42 4.93
C TRP A 165 -8.22 9.63 3.98
N THR A 166 -8.75 8.58 3.34
CA THR A 166 -7.96 7.73 2.44
C THR A 166 -7.71 8.41 1.09
N PHE A 167 -6.60 8.02 0.46
CA PHE A 167 -6.17 8.53 -0.84
C PHE A 167 -5.72 7.40 -1.74
N SER A 168 -6.16 7.38 -3.00
CA SER A 168 -5.89 6.27 -3.93
C SER A 168 -5.57 6.72 -5.36
N CYS A 169 -5.22 7.98 -5.60
CA CYS A 169 -4.82 8.44 -6.93
C CYS A 169 -3.47 7.83 -7.33
N HIS A 170 -3.32 7.47 -8.61
CA HIS A 170 -2.08 6.91 -9.15
C HIS A 170 -1.25 7.91 -9.95
N VAL A 171 -1.75 9.12 -10.18
CA VAL A 171 -1.14 10.03 -11.17
C VAL A 171 -0.76 11.40 -10.62
N SER A 172 -1.26 11.77 -9.45
CA SER A 172 -0.95 13.08 -8.87
C SER A 172 -1.21 13.12 -7.36
N ASP A 173 -0.72 14.17 -6.70
CA ASP A 173 -0.92 14.46 -5.26
C ASP A 173 -2.35 14.82 -4.88
N GLN A 174 -3.21 15.05 -5.86
CA GLN A 174 -4.64 15.28 -5.69
C GLN A 174 -5.44 14.23 -6.45
N ALA A 175 -6.65 13.94 -6.00
CA ALA A 175 -7.51 12.97 -6.66
C ALA A 175 -7.87 13.46 -8.08
N CYS A 176 -7.33 12.81 -9.13
CA CYS A 176 -7.60 13.17 -10.52
C CYS A 176 -9.02 12.77 -10.98
N GLY A 177 -9.70 11.92 -10.24
CA GLY A 177 -11.06 11.45 -10.54
C GLY A 177 -11.17 10.43 -11.68
N GLN A 178 -10.11 10.13 -12.43
CA GLN A 178 -10.18 9.34 -13.68
C GLN A 178 -9.37 8.04 -13.66
N CYS A 179 -8.27 7.96 -12.89
CA CYS A 179 -7.45 6.76 -12.84
C CYS A 179 -8.16 5.59 -12.13
N ARG A 180 -7.65 4.37 -12.32
CA ARG A 180 -8.21 3.16 -11.70
C ARG A 180 -8.30 3.26 -10.17
N GLY A 181 -7.30 3.84 -9.52
CA GLY A 181 -7.30 4.08 -8.08
C GLY A 181 -8.45 5.00 -7.64
N CYS A 182 -8.66 6.12 -8.33
CA CYS A 182 -9.79 7.02 -8.06
C CYS A 182 -11.14 6.36 -8.36
N ALA A 183 -11.26 5.53 -9.41
CA ALA A 183 -12.48 4.81 -9.72
C ALA A 183 -12.83 3.78 -8.63
N LYS A 184 -11.86 2.96 -8.21
CA LYS A 184 -12.02 2.01 -7.09
C LYS A 184 -12.40 2.73 -5.80
N HIS A 185 -11.74 3.85 -5.50
CA HIS A 185 -12.01 4.67 -4.31
C HIS A 185 -13.46 5.14 -4.27
N ARG A 186 -13.96 5.75 -5.35
CA ARG A 186 -15.36 6.20 -5.41
C ARG A 186 -16.35 5.04 -5.28
N MET A 187 -16.07 3.90 -5.90
CA MET A 187 -16.94 2.73 -5.80
C MET A 187 -17.05 2.24 -4.35
N VAL A 188 -15.94 2.18 -3.62
CA VAL A 188 -15.93 1.76 -2.21
C VAL A 188 -16.63 2.79 -1.33
N LEU A 189 -16.36 4.08 -1.51
CA LEU A 189 -17.03 5.13 -0.75
C LEU A 189 -18.55 5.15 -1.01
N GLY A 190 -18.98 5.00 -2.28
CA GLY A 190 -20.41 4.95 -2.64
C GLY A 190 -21.16 3.76 -2.04
N LYS A 191 -20.45 2.64 -1.78
CA LYS A 191 -21.04 1.49 -1.07
C LYS A 191 -21.08 1.72 0.45
N ALA A 192 -20.08 2.40 1.01
CA ALA A 192 -20.01 2.70 2.45
C ALA A 192 -21.02 3.78 2.87
N TRP A 193 -21.30 4.73 1.97
CA TRP A 193 -22.31 5.78 2.14
C TRP A 193 -23.19 5.82 0.88
N PRO A 194 -24.21 4.93 0.76
CA PRO A 194 -25.21 5.08 -0.27
C PRO A 194 -25.85 6.46 -0.08
N SER A 195 -25.81 7.31 -1.13
CA SER A 195 -26.58 8.54 -1.12
C SER A 195 -28.05 8.14 -1.01
N GLU A 196 -28.63 8.36 0.16
CA GLU A 196 -30.08 8.40 0.28
C GLU A 196 -30.54 9.61 -0.55
N CYS A 197 -31.05 9.34 -1.77
CA CYS A 197 -31.82 10.28 -2.55
C CYS A 197 -33.28 10.17 -2.18
#